data_d7c4dee764e2a6b7f1284924a858bba7
#
_entry.id   d7c4dee764e2a6b7f1284924a858bba7
#
_cell.length_a   1.000
_cell.length_b   1.000
_cell.length_c   1.000
_cell.angle_alpha   90.00
_cell.angle_beta   90.00
_cell.angle_gamma   90.00
#
_symmetry.space_group_name_H-M   'P 1'
#
loop_
_entity.id
_entity.type
_entity.pdbx_description
1 polymer ?
#
loop_
_entity_poly.entity_id
_entity_poly.type
_entity_poly.pdbx_seq_one_letter_code
_entity_poly.pdbx_strand_id
1 'polypeptide(L)'
;PIIIHLLSVISQNSAGQFFSSGHTNNWAVLVCTSRFWFNYRHVANTLSVYRSVKRLGIPDSHIVLMLADDMACNHRNPKPATVFSHKNMELNVYGDDVEVDYRGYEVTVENFLRVLTGRLPPSTPRSKRLLSDDRSNILIYLTGHGGNGFLKFQDSEEISNVELADYNELFIIDTCQGASMYERFYSPNIMALASSQVGEDSLSHQPDLAIGVHLMDRYTFYMLEFLEDIHPASKTNMNDLFKVCPKSQCVSTPGHRTDLSPWNAINLTDPSMLFAFLSNAQSVLFCVSKKRCTRTRQLPKPKQKDWHPPDGFILGLWTLILLVFFKTYGIKHLKHIF
;
A
#
# COMPACT_ATOMS: atom_id res chain seq x y z
N PRO A 1 20.00 -20.68 35.19
CA PRO A 1 20.83 -20.46 33.97
C PRO A 1 20.41 -21.34 32.81
N ILE A 2 20.00 -22.61 33.05
CA ILE A 2 19.65 -23.58 32.00
C ILE A 2 18.37 -23.19 31.23
N ILE A 3 17.35 -22.65 31.92
CA ILE A 3 16.09 -22.22 31.29
C ILE A 3 16.30 -21.03 30.36
N ILE A 4 17.19 -20.09 30.74
CA ILE A 4 17.51 -18.94 29.90
C ILE A 4 18.29 -19.38 28.64
N HIS A 5 19.14 -20.41 28.78
CA HIS A 5 19.87 -20.98 27.66
C HIS A 5 18.96 -21.75 26.70
N LEU A 6 18.00 -22.53 27.23
CA LEU A 6 16.98 -23.24 26.44
C LEU A 6 16.08 -22.26 25.66
N LEU A 7 15.62 -21.19 26.30
CA LEU A 7 14.82 -20.15 25.64
C LEU A 7 15.62 -19.40 24.57
N SER A 8 16.95 -19.20 24.77
CA SER A 8 17.79 -18.58 23.74
C SER A 8 18.05 -19.52 22.55
N VAL A 9 18.18 -20.82 22.79
CA VAL A 9 18.36 -21.85 21.74
C VAL A 9 17.10 -22.06 20.95
N ILE A 10 15.92 -22.09 21.60
CA ILE A 10 14.62 -22.18 20.92
C ILE A 10 14.39 -20.92 20.07
N SER A 11 14.72 -19.72 20.58
CA SER A 11 14.61 -18.46 19.82
C SER A 11 15.60 -18.42 18.64
N GLN A 12 16.81 -18.97 18.80
CA GLN A 12 17.79 -19.04 17.71
C GLN A 12 17.42 -20.09 16.65
N ASN A 13 16.83 -21.22 17.04
CA ASN A 13 16.39 -22.23 16.08
C ASN A 13 15.15 -21.76 15.28
N SER A 14 14.20 -21.07 15.91
CA SER A 14 13.07 -20.48 15.20
C SER A 14 13.51 -19.37 14.25
N ALA A 15 14.45 -18.52 14.68
CA ALA A 15 15.04 -17.50 13.80
C ALA A 15 15.83 -18.13 12.65
N GLY A 16 16.59 -19.21 12.91
CA GLY A 16 17.36 -19.92 11.89
C GLY A 16 16.47 -20.58 10.83
N GLN A 17 15.34 -21.19 11.22
CA GLN A 17 14.36 -21.71 10.27
C GLN A 17 13.63 -20.62 9.48
N PHE A 18 13.31 -19.51 10.13
CA PHE A 18 12.73 -18.33 9.49
C PHE A 18 13.64 -17.75 8.39
N PHE A 19 14.96 -17.71 8.63
CA PHE A 19 15.95 -17.22 7.65
C PHE A 19 16.40 -18.29 6.64
N SER A 20 15.99 -19.54 6.78
CA SER A 20 16.25 -20.59 5.79
C SER A 20 15.28 -20.56 4.61
N SER A 21 14.19 -19.78 4.69
CA SER A 21 13.39 -19.44 3.53
C SER A 21 14.25 -18.57 2.60
N GLY A 22 14.58 -19.06 1.42
CA GLY A 22 15.48 -18.38 0.47
C GLY A 22 14.96 -17.05 -0.08
N HIS A 23 13.78 -16.61 0.36
CA HIS A 23 13.11 -15.40 -0.12
C HIS A 23 13.53 -14.18 0.70
N THR A 24 14.30 -13.30 0.08
CA THR A 24 14.88 -12.10 0.72
C THR A 24 14.58 -10.81 -0.04
N ASN A 25 13.89 -10.91 -1.19
CA ASN A 25 13.64 -9.80 -2.11
C ASN A 25 12.15 -9.70 -2.46
N ASN A 26 11.28 -9.65 -1.45
CA ASN A 26 9.83 -9.59 -1.65
C ASN A 26 9.38 -8.23 -2.17
N TRP A 27 8.34 -8.26 -3.01
CA TRP A 27 7.78 -7.09 -3.68
C TRP A 27 6.27 -7.01 -3.48
N ALA A 28 5.72 -5.82 -3.68
CA ALA A 28 4.28 -5.62 -3.74
C ALA A 28 3.91 -4.75 -4.95
N VAL A 29 2.86 -5.14 -5.67
CA VAL A 29 2.22 -4.34 -6.72
C VAL A 29 0.79 -4.07 -6.28
N LEU A 30 0.50 -2.82 -5.93
CA LEU A 30 -0.75 -2.41 -5.30
C LEU A 30 -1.51 -1.46 -6.23
N VAL A 31 -2.70 -1.84 -6.65
CA VAL A 31 -3.41 -1.14 -7.72
C VAL A 31 -4.84 -0.79 -7.31
N CYS A 32 -5.13 0.51 -7.26
CA CYS A 32 -6.47 1.05 -7.30
C CYS A 32 -6.83 1.41 -8.74
N THR A 33 -7.78 0.71 -9.32
CA THR A 33 -8.15 0.90 -10.74
C THR A 33 -9.26 1.92 -10.96
N SER A 34 -9.92 2.39 -9.90
CA SER A 34 -11.12 3.23 -9.98
C SER A 34 -10.83 4.71 -9.82
N ARG A 35 -11.59 5.54 -10.56
CA ARG A 35 -11.60 7.00 -10.45
C ARG A 35 -12.87 7.50 -9.77
N PHE A 36 -12.94 8.80 -9.57
CA PHE A 36 -14.03 9.58 -9.00
C PHE A 36 -14.25 9.41 -7.49
N TRP A 37 -14.72 10.49 -6.86
CA TRP A 37 -14.90 10.62 -5.42
C TRP A 37 -15.74 9.53 -4.78
N PHE A 38 -16.78 9.05 -5.43
CA PHE A 38 -17.63 7.98 -4.91
C PHE A 38 -16.94 6.62 -4.81
N ASN A 39 -15.77 6.48 -5.44
CA ASN A 39 -14.88 5.31 -5.35
C ASN A 39 -13.72 5.53 -4.35
N TYR A 40 -13.83 6.50 -3.45
CA TYR A 40 -12.87 6.81 -2.40
C TYR A 40 -12.33 5.56 -1.70
N ARG A 41 -13.20 4.61 -1.39
CA ARG A 41 -12.85 3.36 -0.71
C ARG A 41 -11.77 2.55 -1.41
N HIS A 42 -11.72 2.52 -2.73
CA HIS A 42 -10.71 1.76 -3.47
C HIS A 42 -9.29 2.37 -3.29
N VAL A 43 -9.18 3.69 -3.24
CA VAL A 43 -7.93 4.37 -2.91
C VAL A 43 -7.56 4.10 -1.45
N ALA A 44 -8.52 4.20 -0.54
CA ALA A 44 -8.29 3.94 0.89
C ALA A 44 -7.90 2.47 1.15
N ASN A 45 -8.53 1.50 0.46
CA ASN A 45 -8.14 0.10 0.47
C ASN A 45 -6.65 -0.07 0.11
N THR A 46 -6.26 0.46 -1.06
CA THR A 46 -4.91 0.31 -1.60
C THR A 46 -3.86 0.96 -0.70
N LEU A 47 -4.13 2.17 -0.22
CA LEU A 47 -3.23 2.87 0.72
C LEU A 47 -3.11 2.17 2.07
N SER A 48 -4.19 1.53 2.54
CA SER A 48 -4.16 0.76 3.78
C SER A 48 -3.32 -0.51 3.64
N VAL A 49 -3.42 -1.21 2.51
CA VAL A 49 -2.54 -2.35 2.19
C VAL A 49 -1.09 -1.89 2.06
N TYR A 50 -0.82 -0.77 1.38
CA TYR A 50 0.51 -0.16 1.28
C TYR A 50 1.12 0.09 2.66
N ARG A 51 0.36 0.71 3.58
CA ARG A 51 0.79 0.93 4.96
C ARG A 51 1.11 -0.38 5.69
N SER A 52 0.27 -1.41 5.53
CA SER A 52 0.46 -2.70 6.20
C SER A 52 1.68 -3.45 5.68
N VAL A 53 1.93 -3.50 4.36
CA VAL A 53 3.11 -4.19 3.82
C VAL A 53 4.41 -3.46 4.16
N LYS A 54 4.41 -2.12 4.22
CA LYS A 54 5.55 -1.33 4.75
C LYS A 54 5.82 -1.66 6.22
N ARG A 55 4.79 -1.71 7.05
CA ARG A 55 4.90 -2.07 8.46
C ARG A 55 5.46 -3.49 8.65
N LEU A 56 5.06 -4.41 7.79
CA LEU A 56 5.53 -5.80 7.81
C LEU A 56 6.97 -5.94 7.30
N GLY A 57 7.53 -4.94 6.61
CA GLY A 57 8.95 -4.87 6.29
C GLY A 57 9.30 -4.90 4.81
N ILE A 58 8.32 -4.81 3.89
CA ILE A 58 8.62 -4.55 2.48
C ILE A 58 8.99 -3.07 2.35
N PRO A 59 10.22 -2.74 1.92
CA PRO A 59 10.65 -1.35 1.79
C PRO A 59 9.92 -0.67 0.63
N ASP A 60 9.78 0.63 0.70
CA ASP A 60 9.09 1.44 -0.31
C ASP A 60 9.62 1.24 -1.73
N SER A 61 10.94 1.11 -1.86
CA SER A 61 11.61 0.80 -3.13
C SER A 61 11.22 -0.56 -3.77
N HIS A 62 10.52 -1.42 -3.02
CA HIS A 62 10.00 -2.71 -3.47
C HIS A 62 8.45 -2.73 -3.54
N ILE A 63 7.84 -1.58 -3.50
CA ILE A 63 6.39 -1.43 -3.68
C ILE A 63 6.16 -0.61 -4.95
N VAL A 64 5.39 -1.15 -5.88
CA VAL A 64 4.87 -0.40 -7.02
C VAL A 64 3.42 -0.01 -6.71
N LEU A 65 3.20 1.26 -6.41
CA LEU A 65 1.89 1.80 -6.04
C LEU A 65 1.23 2.51 -7.24
N MET A 66 0.06 2.04 -7.64
CA MET A 66 -0.71 2.55 -8.77
C MET A 66 -2.07 3.06 -8.30
N LEU A 67 -2.34 4.36 -8.38
CA LEU A 67 -3.60 4.98 -7.98
C LEU A 67 -4.25 5.72 -9.15
N ALA A 68 -5.40 5.24 -9.61
CA ALA A 68 -6.11 5.83 -10.76
C ALA A 68 -6.70 7.22 -10.47
N ASP A 69 -6.86 7.60 -9.20
CA ASP A 69 -7.33 8.94 -8.80
C ASP A 69 -6.63 9.41 -7.53
N ASP A 70 -6.60 10.72 -7.33
CA ASP A 70 -6.04 11.36 -6.14
C ASP A 70 -7.15 11.84 -5.20
N MET A 71 -7.49 11.01 -4.22
CA MET A 71 -8.51 11.35 -3.22
C MET A 71 -8.00 12.37 -2.20
N ALA A 72 -6.69 12.42 -1.97
CA ALA A 72 -6.09 13.37 -1.02
C ALA A 72 -6.19 14.82 -1.51
N CYS A 73 -6.01 15.05 -2.82
CA CYS A 73 -6.14 16.35 -3.46
C CYS A 73 -7.49 16.61 -4.14
N ASN A 74 -8.47 15.72 -3.94
CA ASN A 74 -9.78 15.90 -4.53
C ASN A 74 -10.51 17.11 -3.93
N HIS A 75 -11.12 17.96 -4.77
CA HIS A 75 -11.83 19.17 -4.33
C HIS A 75 -13.03 18.89 -3.41
N ARG A 76 -13.57 17.65 -3.41
CA ARG A 76 -14.64 17.22 -2.50
C ARG A 76 -14.11 16.74 -1.16
N ASN A 77 -12.77 16.60 -1.01
CA ASN A 77 -12.19 16.15 0.25
C ASN A 77 -12.28 17.27 1.30
N PRO A 78 -13.05 17.09 2.39
CA PRO A 78 -13.18 18.11 3.44
C PRO A 78 -11.88 18.31 4.23
N LYS A 79 -10.93 17.35 4.13
CA LYS A 79 -9.60 17.43 4.73
C LYS A 79 -8.53 17.16 3.67
N PRO A 80 -8.07 18.16 2.94
CA PRO A 80 -7.02 18.01 1.93
C PRO A 80 -5.76 17.31 2.48
N ALA A 81 -5.06 16.61 1.61
CA ALA A 81 -3.87 15.83 1.93
C ALA A 81 -4.09 14.68 2.92
N THR A 82 -5.32 14.17 3.04
CA THR A 82 -5.64 13.01 3.87
C THR A 82 -6.51 12.00 3.13
N VAL A 83 -6.36 10.72 3.48
CA VAL A 83 -7.29 9.64 3.11
C VAL A 83 -7.51 8.80 4.37
N PHE A 84 -8.76 8.65 4.79
CA PHE A 84 -9.11 7.92 6.00
C PHE A 84 -9.68 6.53 5.67
N SER A 85 -9.26 5.54 6.44
CA SER A 85 -9.76 4.16 6.35
C SER A 85 -10.79 3.82 7.43
N HIS A 86 -10.87 4.60 8.50
CA HIS A 86 -11.79 4.39 9.62
C HIS A 86 -12.71 5.60 9.79
N LYS A 87 -13.95 5.33 10.27
CA LYS A 87 -14.91 6.37 10.63
C LYS A 87 -14.31 7.40 11.57
N ASN A 88 -14.95 8.56 11.62
CA ASN A 88 -14.55 9.66 12.49
C ASN A 88 -13.12 10.18 12.20
N MET A 89 -12.58 9.86 11.02
CA MET A 89 -11.24 10.28 10.62
C MET A 89 -10.13 9.78 11.57
N GLU A 90 -10.27 8.59 12.11
CA GLU A 90 -9.34 8.06 13.12
C GLU A 90 -7.99 7.66 12.54
N LEU A 91 -7.95 7.13 11.32
CA LEU A 91 -6.72 6.66 10.70
C LEU A 91 -6.51 7.27 9.31
N ASN A 92 -5.58 8.23 9.22
CA ASN A 92 -5.10 8.74 7.95
C ASN A 92 -4.07 7.77 7.35
N VAL A 93 -4.39 7.18 6.21
CA VAL A 93 -3.53 6.26 5.46
C VAL A 93 -2.72 6.93 4.35
N TYR A 94 -2.98 8.21 4.08
CA TYR A 94 -2.19 9.05 3.20
C TYR A 94 -1.25 9.90 4.06
N GLY A 95 -0.05 9.38 4.29
CA GLY A 95 0.99 10.07 5.08
C GLY A 95 1.96 10.86 4.22
N ASP A 96 2.92 11.53 4.88
CA ASP A 96 3.97 12.33 4.22
C ASP A 96 4.97 11.47 3.43
N ASP A 97 4.95 10.16 3.62
CA ASP A 97 5.90 9.18 3.07
C ASP A 97 5.27 8.24 2.04
N VAL A 98 4.09 8.57 1.50
CA VAL A 98 3.46 7.79 0.43
C VAL A 98 4.06 8.16 -0.92
N GLU A 99 4.72 7.20 -1.55
CA GLU A 99 5.25 7.33 -2.91
C GLU A 99 4.31 6.63 -3.90
N VAL A 100 3.64 7.40 -4.76
CA VAL A 100 2.77 6.86 -5.81
C VAL A 100 3.54 6.83 -7.13
N ASP A 101 3.77 5.63 -7.67
CA ASP A 101 4.57 5.44 -8.87
C ASP A 101 3.79 5.71 -10.15
N TYR A 102 2.54 5.24 -10.21
CA TYR A 102 1.64 5.48 -11.34
C TYR A 102 0.39 6.21 -10.88
N ARG A 103 0.10 7.36 -11.49
CA ARG A 103 -0.98 8.26 -11.08
C ARG A 103 -1.99 8.50 -12.19
N GLY A 104 -3.26 8.55 -11.83
CA GLY A 104 -4.32 8.96 -12.75
C GLY A 104 -4.32 8.14 -14.04
N TYR A 105 -4.16 8.80 -15.16
CA TYR A 105 -4.16 8.16 -16.49
C TYR A 105 -2.97 7.24 -16.79
N GLU A 106 -1.94 7.20 -15.96
CA GLU A 106 -0.88 6.20 -16.08
C GLU A 106 -1.34 4.81 -15.60
N VAL A 107 -2.45 4.72 -14.85
CA VAL A 107 -3.00 3.45 -14.36
C VAL A 107 -3.88 2.84 -15.46
N THR A 108 -3.24 2.12 -16.36
CA THR A 108 -3.87 1.42 -17.50
C THR A 108 -3.59 -0.07 -17.42
N VAL A 109 -4.41 -0.88 -18.10
CA VAL A 109 -4.17 -2.32 -18.26
C VAL A 109 -2.79 -2.55 -18.87
N GLU A 110 -2.44 -1.78 -19.91
CA GLU A 110 -1.14 -1.92 -20.59
C GLU A 110 0.04 -1.66 -19.61
N ASN A 111 0.02 -0.57 -18.86
CA ASN A 111 1.11 -0.27 -17.91
C ASN A 111 1.18 -1.31 -16.79
N PHE A 112 0.06 -1.76 -16.27
CA PHE A 112 0.01 -2.82 -15.27
C PHE A 112 0.65 -4.12 -15.81
N LEU A 113 0.26 -4.58 -16.98
CA LEU A 113 0.82 -5.78 -17.59
C LEU A 113 2.32 -5.60 -17.93
N ARG A 114 2.74 -4.42 -18.37
CA ARG A 114 4.16 -4.12 -18.62
C ARG A 114 4.99 -4.14 -17.33
N VAL A 115 4.45 -3.68 -16.20
CA VAL A 115 5.09 -3.77 -14.88
C VAL A 115 5.30 -5.23 -14.52
N LEU A 116 4.24 -6.05 -14.57
CA LEU A 116 4.31 -7.46 -14.20
C LEU A 116 5.26 -8.28 -15.10
N THR A 117 5.31 -7.95 -16.39
CA THR A 117 6.15 -8.68 -17.37
C THR A 117 7.55 -8.12 -17.51
N GLY A 118 7.89 -7.02 -16.83
CA GLY A 118 9.16 -6.34 -17.01
C GLY A 118 9.36 -5.67 -18.39
N ARG A 119 8.32 -5.59 -19.22
CA ARG A 119 8.38 -5.03 -20.60
C ARG A 119 8.28 -3.51 -20.63
N LEU A 120 8.92 -2.85 -19.68
CA LEU A 120 8.96 -1.39 -19.59
C LEU A 120 10.10 -0.81 -20.43
N PRO A 121 9.93 0.39 -21.04
CA PRO A 121 10.99 1.07 -21.76
C PRO A 121 12.26 1.24 -20.90
N PRO A 122 13.48 1.19 -21.49
CA PRO A 122 14.72 1.37 -20.73
C PRO A 122 14.83 2.69 -19.96
N SER A 123 14.13 3.73 -20.45
CA SER A 123 14.08 5.06 -19.83
C SER A 123 13.16 5.14 -18.59
N THR A 124 12.36 4.11 -18.32
CA THR A 124 11.46 4.09 -17.17
C THR A 124 12.26 4.16 -15.87
N PRO A 125 11.93 5.04 -14.90
CA PRO A 125 12.58 5.11 -13.59
C PRO A 125 12.53 3.77 -12.84
N ARG A 126 13.52 3.53 -11.98
CA ARG A 126 13.59 2.29 -11.20
C ARG A 126 12.40 2.10 -10.27
N SER A 127 11.88 3.17 -9.65
CA SER A 127 10.70 3.13 -8.78
C SER A 127 9.44 2.60 -9.48
N LYS A 128 9.34 2.79 -10.81
CA LYS A 128 8.22 2.29 -11.62
C LYS A 128 8.40 0.86 -12.13
N ARG A 129 9.42 0.13 -11.68
CA ARG A 129 9.74 -1.22 -12.18
C ARG A 129 9.62 -2.26 -11.08
N LEU A 130 9.00 -3.36 -11.40
CA LEU A 130 9.08 -4.58 -10.61
C LEU A 130 10.42 -5.28 -10.92
N LEU A 131 11.36 -5.22 -9.97
CA LEU A 131 12.71 -5.78 -10.13
C LEU A 131 12.86 -7.05 -9.27
N SER A 132 11.87 -7.92 -9.36
CA SER A 132 11.87 -9.22 -8.69
C SER A 132 12.91 -10.17 -9.29
N ASP A 133 13.33 -11.15 -8.51
CA ASP A 133 14.25 -12.22 -8.90
C ASP A 133 13.72 -13.58 -8.37
N ASP A 134 14.50 -14.64 -8.54
CA ASP A 134 14.18 -16.00 -8.08
C ASP A 134 14.04 -16.14 -6.55
N ARG A 135 14.42 -15.11 -5.79
CA ARG A 135 14.28 -15.04 -4.32
C ARG A 135 13.13 -14.12 -3.89
N SER A 136 12.30 -13.71 -4.82
CA SER A 136 11.18 -12.83 -4.55
C SER A 136 9.89 -13.62 -4.36
N ASN A 137 9.08 -13.21 -3.36
CA ASN A 137 7.65 -13.39 -3.42
C ASN A 137 7.03 -12.06 -3.85
N ILE A 138 5.98 -12.11 -4.64
CA ILE A 138 5.31 -10.90 -5.10
C ILE A 138 3.86 -10.93 -4.62
N LEU A 139 3.45 -9.88 -3.92
CA LEU A 139 2.06 -9.63 -3.59
C LEU A 139 1.45 -8.74 -4.68
N ILE A 140 0.44 -9.22 -5.36
CA ILE A 140 -0.40 -8.41 -6.24
C ILE A 140 -1.73 -8.15 -5.53
N TYR A 141 -2.05 -6.89 -5.28
CA TYR A 141 -3.35 -6.48 -4.73
C TYR A 141 -4.07 -5.57 -5.73
N LEU A 142 -5.27 -5.96 -6.13
CA LEU A 142 -6.12 -5.21 -7.04
C LEU A 142 -7.44 -4.84 -6.36
N THR A 143 -7.90 -3.60 -6.53
CA THR A 143 -9.24 -3.19 -6.09
C THR A 143 -9.88 -2.23 -7.09
N GLY A 144 -11.17 -2.41 -7.30
CA GLY A 144 -11.95 -1.63 -8.26
C GLY A 144 -13.31 -2.25 -8.56
N HIS A 145 -13.99 -1.73 -9.57
CA HIS A 145 -15.21 -2.33 -10.09
C HIS A 145 -14.90 -3.48 -11.03
N GLY A 146 -15.68 -4.56 -10.95
CA GLY A 146 -15.51 -5.72 -11.81
C GLY A 146 -16.79 -6.52 -11.94
N GLY A 147 -16.67 -7.64 -12.65
CA GLY A 147 -17.75 -8.58 -12.87
C GLY A 147 -17.17 -9.95 -13.26
N ASN A 148 -18.01 -10.79 -13.84
CA ASN A 148 -17.59 -12.14 -14.20
C ASN A 148 -16.50 -12.13 -15.28
N GLY A 149 -15.27 -12.44 -14.88
CA GLY A 149 -14.11 -12.57 -15.77
C GLY A 149 -13.40 -11.27 -16.14
N PHE A 150 -13.75 -10.13 -15.51
CA PHE A 150 -13.07 -8.86 -15.79
C PHE A 150 -12.98 -7.95 -14.55
N LEU A 151 -11.96 -7.09 -14.56
CA LEU A 151 -11.80 -5.94 -13.67
C LEU A 151 -11.69 -4.66 -14.51
N LYS A 152 -12.46 -3.62 -14.19
CA LYS A 152 -12.41 -2.32 -14.87
C LYS A 152 -11.17 -1.54 -14.44
N PHE A 153 -10.51 -0.95 -15.43
CA PHE A 153 -9.49 0.07 -15.25
C PHE A 153 -10.06 1.43 -15.65
N GLN A 154 -10.14 2.33 -14.68
CA GLN A 154 -10.74 3.66 -14.83
C GLN A 154 -12.18 3.56 -15.38
N ASP A 155 -12.46 4.16 -16.53
CA ASP A 155 -13.83 4.31 -17.04
C ASP A 155 -14.13 3.41 -18.24
N SER A 156 -13.10 2.95 -18.96
CA SER A 156 -13.27 2.38 -20.32
C SER A 156 -12.47 1.12 -20.58
N GLU A 157 -11.38 0.89 -19.86
CA GLU A 157 -10.56 -0.32 -20.06
C GLU A 157 -11.03 -1.44 -19.12
N GLU A 158 -10.84 -2.66 -19.55
CA GLU A 158 -11.08 -3.87 -18.75
C GLU A 158 -9.92 -4.83 -18.92
N ILE A 159 -9.43 -5.39 -17.81
CA ILE A 159 -8.53 -6.53 -17.85
C ILE A 159 -9.35 -7.80 -17.66
N SER A 160 -9.16 -8.78 -18.56
CA SER A 160 -9.83 -10.06 -18.46
C SER A 160 -9.06 -11.06 -17.61
N ASN A 161 -9.76 -12.09 -17.12
CA ASN A 161 -9.13 -13.20 -16.43
C ASN A 161 -8.19 -14.04 -17.34
N VAL A 162 -8.32 -13.92 -18.65
CA VAL A 162 -7.42 -14.55 -19.62
C VAL A 162 -6.08 -13.83 -19.64
N GLU A 163 -6.09 -12.50 -19.64
CA GLU A 163 -4.87 -11.68 -19.62
C GLU A 163 -4.10 -11.81 -18.32
N LEU A 164 -4.79 -12.12 -17.21
CA LEU A 164 -4.16 -12.36 -15.90
C LEU A 164 -3.66 -13.80 -15.72
N ALA A 165 -4.01 -14.73 -16.62
CA ALA A 165 -3.75 -16.16 -16.41
C ALA A 165 -2.26 -16.56 -16.37
N ASP A 166 -1.37 -15.73 -16.93
CA ASP A 166 0.05 -16.05 -17.18
C ASP A 166 1.00 -15.63 -16.04
N TYR A 167 0.49 -15.13 -14.91
CA TYR A 167 1.34 -14.55 -13.85
C TYR A 167 1.42 -15.44 -12.59
N ASN A 168 2.61 -15.47 -11.96
CA ASN A 168 2.96 -16.36 -10.83
C ASN A 168 3.12 -15.55 -9.56
N GLU A 169 2.14 -15.61 -8.56
CA GLU A 169 2.31 -14.81 -7.36
C GLU A 169 1.18 -15.00 -6.31
N LEU A 170 1.29 -14.33 -5.15
CA LEU A 170 0.15 -14.12 -4.26
C LEU A 170 -0.76 -13.02 -4.85
N PHE A 171 -1.89 -13.44 -5.33
CA PHE A 171 -2.88 -12.56 -5.94
C PHE A 171 -4.06 -12.33 -5.00
N ILE A 172 -4.36 -11.09 -4.68
CA ILE A 172 -5.51 -10.68 -3.86
C ILE A 172 -6.34 -9.67 -4.63
N ILE A 173 -7.63 -9.93 -4.79
CA ILE A 173 -8.53 -9.02 -5.51
C ILE A 173 -9.78 -8.71 -4.69
N ASP A 174 -10.08 -7.42 -4.54
CA ASP A 174 -11.31 -6.92 -3.91
C ASP A 174 -12.19 -6.24 -4.95
N THR A 175 -13.13 -6.99 -5.48
CA THR A 175 -14.08 -6.58 -6.52
C THR A 175 -15.30 -7.49 -6.54
N CYS A 176 -16.39 -7.06 -7.18
CA CYS A 176 -17.55 -7.92 -7.44
C CYS A 176 -17.14 -9.11 -8.31
N GLN A 177 -17.64 -10.30 -7.96
CA GLN A 177 -17.37 -11.56 -8.66
C GLN A 177 -15.86 -11.87 -8.78
N GLY A 178 -15.08 -11.44 -7.79
CA GLY A 178 -13.62 -11.46 -7.82
C GLY A 178 -13.01 -12.84 -8.05
N ALA A 179 -13.67 -13.91 -7.57
CA ALA A 179 -13.21 -15.28 -7.78
C ALA A 179 -13.09 -15.67 -9.26
N SER A 180 -13.90 -15.07 -10.14
CA SER A 180 -13.81 -15.31 -11.58
C SER A 180 -12.48 -14.89 -12.20
N MET A 181 -11.74 -13.99 -11.55
CA MET A 181 -10.50 -13.42 -12.07
C MET A 181 -9.33 -14.43 -12.03
N TYR A 182 -9.35 -15.38 -11.09
CA TYR A 182 -8.28 -16.37 -10.99
C TYR A 182 -8.68 -17.77 -11.50
N GLU A 183 -9.88 -17.95 -12.03
CA GLU A 183 -10.34 -19.25 -12.55
C GLU A 183 -9.43 -19.82 -13.64
N ARG A 184 -8.87 -18.94 -14.48
CA ARG A 184 -8.02 -19.33 -15.60
C ARG A 184 -6.53 -19.39 -15.28
N PHE A 185 -6.13 -19.14 -14.05
CA PHE A 185 -4.73 -19.25 -13.65
C PHE A 185 -4.25 -20.70 -13.81
N TYR A 186 -3.08 -20.88 -14.41
CA TYR A 186 -2.50 -22.20 -14.68
C TYR A 186 -1.00 -22.29 -14.31
N SER A 187 -0.37 -21.15 -14.09
CA SER A 187 1.04 -21.12 -13.72
C SER A 187 1.25 -21.69 -12.32
N PRO A 188 2.34 -22.43 -12.08
CA PRO A 188 2.66 -22.93 -10.73
C PRO A 188 3.02 -21.77 -9.80
N ASN A 189 2.99 -22.04 -8.49
CA ASN A 189 3.38 -21.13 -7.43
C ASN A 189 2.42 -19.93 -7.22
N ILE A 190 1.16 -20.06 -7.64
CA ILE A 190 0.13 -19.06 -7.40
C ILE A 190 -0.73 -19.43 -6.19
N MET A 191 -1.01 -18.44 -5.37
CA MET A 191 -2.09 -18.44 -4.41
C MET A 191 -3.00 -17.24 -4.70
N ALA A 192 -4.29 -17.47 -4.80
CA ALA A 192 -5.23 -16.40 -5.12
C ALA A 192 -6.35 -16.30 -4.09
N LEU A 193 -6.70 -15.07 -3.74
CA LEU A 193 -7.80 -14.72 -2.85
C LEU A 193 -8.69 -13.67 -3.51
N ALA A 194 -9.99 -13.78 -3.29
CA ALA A 194 -10.98 -12.82 -3.76
C ALA A 194 -12.00 -12.49 -2.68
N SER A 195 -12.52 -11.29 -2.71
CA SER A 195 -13.53 -10.80 -1.77
C SER A 195 -14.92 -11.42 -1.97
N SER A 196 -15.21 -12.02 -3.14
CA SER A 196 -16.54 -12.51 -3.50
C SER A 196 -16.48 -13.68 -4.49
N GLN A 197 -17.47 -14.57 -4.43
CA GLN A 197 -17.67 -15.63 -5.42
C GLN A 197 -18.31 -15.09 -6.69
N VAL A 198 -18.32 -15.91 -7.75
CA VAL A 198 -19.05 -15.62 -8.98
C VAL A 198 -20.55 -15.44 -8.66
N GLY A 199 -21.16 -14.38 -9.18
CA GLY A 199 -22.55 -14.03 -8.89
C GLY A 199 -22.76 -13.25 -7.59
N GLU A 200 -21.70 -12.93 -6.84
CA GLU A 200 -21.75 -12.12 -5.61
C GLU A 200 -21.06 -10.76 -5.77
N ASP A 201 -21.59 -9.75 -5.10
CA ASP A 201 -20.97 -8.42 -5.03
C ASP A 201 -20.02 -8.31 -3.84
N SER A 202 -18.90 -7.63 -4.01
CA SER A 202 -18.10 -7.13 -2.90
C SER A 202 -18.70 -5.85 -2.35
N LEU A 203 -18.91 -5.78 -1.03
CA LEU A 203 -19.68 -4.70 -0.42
C LEU A 203 -18.76 -3.69 0.30
N SER A 204 -19.17 -2.43 0.18
CA SER A 204 -18.53 -1.32 0.88
C SER A 204 -18.81 -1.34 2.39
N HIS A 205 -17.91 -0.70 3.16
CA HIS A 205 -17.91 -0.63 4.60
C HIS A 205 -17.53 0.77 5.09
N GLN A 206 -17.61 1.00 6.42
CA GLN A 206 -17.21 2.25 7.06
C GLN A 206 -17.84 3.51 6.43
N PRO A 207 -19.21 3.63 6.37
CA PRO A 207 -19.85 4.87 5.92
C PRO A 207 -19.46 6.01 6.86
N ASP A 208 -18.98 7.14 6.31
CA ASP A 208 -18.65 8.35 7.06
C ASP A 208 -19.45 9.55 6.53
N LEU A 209 -20.24 10.16 7.41
CA LEU A 209 -21.11 11.28 7.05
C LEU A 209 -20.37 12.58 6.82
N ALA A 210 -19.22 12.76 7.46
CA ALA A 210 -18.41 13.98 7.32
C ALA A 210 -17.67 14.00 5.98
N ILE A 211 -17.24 12.83 5.51
CA ILE A 211 -16.57 12.65 4.21
C ILE A 211 -17.60 12.42 3.09
N GLY A 212 -18.76 11.88 3.44
CA GLY A 212 -19.91 11.69 2.55
C GLY A 212 -19.81 10.45 1.66
N VAL A 213 -18.94 9.50 1.97
CA VAL A 213 -18.73 8.24 1.23
C VAL A 213 -18.45 7.07 2.17
N HIS A 214 -18.45 5.86 1.63
CA HIS A 214 -17.89 4.69 2.30
C HIS A 214 -16.37 4.73 2.20
N LEU A 215 -15.68 4.44 3.30
CA LEU A 215 -14.22 4.59 3.39
C LEU A 215 -13.46 3.35 2.94
N MET A 216 -14.03 2.15 3.09
CA MET A 216 -13.37 0.87 2.80
C MET A 216 -14.34 -0.10 2.15
N ASP A 217 -13.82 -1.18 1.60
CA ASP A 217 -14.59 -2.40 1.30
C ASP A 217 -14.47 -3.40 2.44
N ARG A 218 -15.49 -4.26 2.64
CA ARG A 218 -15.58 -5.16 3.79
C ARG A 218 -14.42 -6.15 3.84
N TYR A 219 -14.13 -6.80 2.73
CA TYR A 219 -13.08 -7.81 2.70
C TYR A 219 -11.72 -7.21 3.06
N THR A 220 -11.34 -6.12 2.41
CA THR A 220 -10.08 -5.45 2.69
C THR A 220 -10.03 -4.94 4.13
N PHE A 221 -11.12 -4.41 4.68
CA PHE A 221 -11.17 -3.96 6.07
C PHE A 221 -10.81 -5.09 7.05
N TYR A 222 -11.47 -6.23 6.98
CA TYR A 222 -11.21 -7.36 7.90
C TYR A 222 -9.87 -8.04 7.63
N MET A 223 -9.41 -8.06 6.37
CA MET A 223 -8.07 -8.51 6.04
C MET A 223 -7.00 -7.63 6.71
N LEU A 224 -7.21 -6.33 6.74
CA LEU A 224 -6.27 -5.38 7.37
C LEU A 224 -6.27 -5.50 8.89
N GLU A 225 -7.43 -5.68 9.53
CA GLU A 225 -7.50 -5.98 10.97
C GLU A 225 -6.66 -7.23 11.31
N PHE A 226 -6.77 -8.28 10.51
CA PHE A 226 -5.95 -9.48 10.65
C PHE A 226 -4.45 -9.18 10.44
N LEU A 227 -4.09 -8.42 9.41
CA LEU A 227 -2.70 -8.08 9.12
C LEU A 227 -2.07 -7.22 10.21
N GLU A 228 -2.82 -6.34 10.90
CA GLU A 228 -2.31 -5.52 12.01
C GLU A 228 -1.82 -6.37 13.19
N ASP A 229 -2.39 -7.54 13.41
CA ASP A 229 -1.99 -8.47 14.46
C ASP A 229 -0.76 -9.33 14.08
N ILE A 230 -0.31 -9.27 12.84
CA ILE A 230 0.85 -10.03 12.39
C ILE A 230 2.14 -9.35 12.83
N HIS A 231 2.98 -10.14 13.50
CA HIS A 231 4.33 -9.78 13.91
C HIS A 231 5.23 -11.04 13.96
N PRO A 232 6.56 -10.91 14.08
CA PRO A 232 7.48 -12.07 14.00
C PRO A 232 7.22 -13.21 14.99
N ALA A 233 6.49 -12.97 16.07
CA ALA A 233 6.12 -13.98 17.06
C ALA A 233 4.64 -14.41 16.97
N SER A 234 3.90 -13.95 15.96
CA SER A 234 2.52 -14.37 15.71
C SER A 234 2.45 -15.87 15.46
N LYS A 235 1.34 -16.46 15.91
CA LYS A 235 1.02 -17.87 15.63
C LYS A 235 0.00 -18.01 14.49
N THR A 236 -0.46 -16.90 13.93
CA THR A 236 -1.38 -16.85 12.78
C THR A 236 -0.68 -17.37 11.53
N ASN A 237 -1.41 -18.04 10.69
CA ASN A 237 -0.89 -18.70 9.50
C ASN A 237 -1.73 -18.35 8.25
N MET A 238 -1.34 -18.86 7.10
CA MET A 238 -2.01 -18.59 5.83
C MET A 238 -3.46 -19.09 5.79
N ASN A 239 -3.77 -20.21 6.45
CA ASN A 239 -5.15 -20.70 6.56
C ASN A 239 -6.06 -19.78 7.38
N ASP A 240 -5.48 -19.01 8.32
CA ASP A 240 -6.24 -18.03 9.07
C ASP A 240 -6.59 -16.81 8.20
N LEU A 241 -5.69 -16.43 7.29
CA LEU A 241 -5.95 -15.39 6.29
C LEU A 241 -7.14 -15.75 5.37
N PHE A 242 -7.35 -17.02 5.05
CA PHE A 242 -8.50 -17.46 4.23
C PHE A 242 -9.85 -17.31 4.94
N LYS A 243 -9.86 -17.12 6.25
CA LYS A 243 -11.05 -17.06 7.09
C LYS A 243 -11.34 -15.68 7.66
N VAL A 244 -10.57 -14.67 7.29
CA VAL A 244 -10.63 -13.33 7.90
C VAL A 244 -11.98 -12.65 7.76
N CYS A 245 -12.76 -12.97 6.73
CA CYS A 245 -14.03 -12.33 6.47
C CYS A 245 -15.13 -13.36 6.16
N PRO A 246 -15.66 -14.04 7.17
CA PRO A 246 -16.76 -14.97 6.98
C PRO A 246 -18.00 -14.25 6.41
N LYS A 247 -18.92 -14.99 5.80
CA LYS A 247 -20.14 -14.45 5.16
C LYS A 247 -20.99 -13.58 6.10
N SER A 248 -20.93 -13.83 7.40
CA SER A 248 -21.60 -12.98 8.40
C SER A 248 -21.04 -11.56 8.49
N GLN A 249 -19.78 -11.35 8.14
CA GLN A 249 -19.09 -10.05 8.15
C GLN A 249 -19.00 -9.44 6.76
N CYS A 250 -18.52 -10.20 5.77
CA CYS A 250 -18.39 -9.74 4.39
C CYS A 250 -19.72 -9.57 3.67
N VAL A 251 -20.76 -10.36 4.05
CA VAL A 251 -22.01 -10.58 3.32
C VAL A 251 -21.78 -11.36 2.03
N SER A 252 -20.71 -11.09 1.29
CA SER A 252 -20.17 -11.96 0.23
C SER A 252 -19.43 -13.16 0.80
N THR A 253 -19.13 -14.13 -0.03
CA THR A 253 -18.33 -15.31 0.31
C THR A 253 -16.94 -15.15 -0.29
N PRO A 254 -15.90 -14.85 0.51
CA PRO A 254 -14.54 -14.79 0.02
C PRO A 254 -14.10 -16.12 -0.60
N GLY A 255 -13.38 -16.04 -1.71
CA GLY A 255 -12.84 -17.20 -2.41
C GLY A 255 -11.34 -17.29 -2.25
N HIS A 256 -10.81 -18.51 -2.32
CA HIS A 256 -9.38 -18.73 -2.42
C HIS A 256 -9.07 -19.91 -3.34
N ARG A 257 -7.89 -19.86 -3.94
CA ARG A 257 -7.37 -20.91 -4.80
C ARG A 257 -5.92 -21.22 -4.42
N THR A 258 -5.65 -22.47 -4.04
CA THR A 258 -4.35 -22.92 -3.53
C THR A 258 -3.82 -24.17 -4.23
N ASP A 259 -4.55 -24.72 -5.20
CA ASP A 259 -4.20 -25.91 -5.95
C ASP A 259 -2.94 -25.74 -6.83
N LEU A 260 -2.61 -24.53 -7.19
CA LEU A 260 -1.41 -24.17 -7.94
C LEU A 260 -0.22 -23.81 -7.04
N SER A 261 -0.43 -23.70 -5.73
CA SER A 261 0.61 -23.36 -4.78
C SER A 261 1.59 -24.52 -4.59
N PRO A 262 2.91 -24.29 -4.51
CA PRO A 262 3.87 -25.30 -4.13
C PRO A 262 3.73 -25.68 -2.66
N TRP A 263 2.97 -24.90 -1.91
CA TRP A 263 2.80 -25.09 -0.48
C TRP A 263 1.74 -26.16 -0.22
N ASN A 264 2.18 -27.27 0.35
CA ASN A 264 1.28 -28.29 0.83
C ASN A 264 0.52 -27.81 2.09
N ALA A 265 -0.46 -28.59 2.55
CA ALA A 265 -1.27 -28.25 3.72
C ALA A 265 -0.42 -27.97 4.99
N ILE A 266 0.75 -28.56 5.11
CA ILE A 266 1.66 -28.34 6.25
C ILE A 266 2.26 -26.94 6.21
N ASN A 267 2.71 -26.50 5.05
CA ASN A 267 3.30 -25.16 4.90
C ASN A 267 2.27 -24.04 5.13
N LEU A 268 1.01 -24.25 4.73
CA LEU A 268 -0.07 -23.29 4.95
C LEU A 268 -0.41 -23.11 6.45
N THR A 269 -0.07 -24.07 7.30
CA THR A 269 -0.28 -24.00 8.75
C THR A 269 0.93 -23.47 9.53
N ASP A 270 2.06 -23.24 8.86
CA ASP A 270 3.26 -22.67 9.49
C ASP A 270 3.11 -21.14 9.64
N PRO A 271 3.09 -20.60 10.86
CA PRO A 271 2.98 -19.15 11.09
C PRO A 271 4.14 -18.37 10.49
N SER A 272 5.33 -18.96 10.41
CA SER A 272 6.51 -18.27 9.87
C SER A 272 6.37 -17.95 8.38
N MET A 273 5.61 -18.75 7.64
CA MET A 273 5.41 -18.59 6.20
C MET A 273 4.63 -17.33 5.86
N LEU A 274 3.57 -17.01 6.59
CA LEU A 274 2.77 -15.80 6.35
C LEU A 274 3.62 -14.54 6.56
N PHE A 275 4.39 -14.51 7.65
CA PHE A 275 5.27 -13.37 7.92
C PHE A 275 6.43 -13.29 6.91
N ALA A 276 7.06 -14.42 6.56
CA ALA A 276 8.15 -14.47 5.58
C ALA A 276 7.70 -14.01 4.19
N PHE A 277 6.45 -14.29 3.84
CA PHE A 277 5.87 -13.84 2.57
C PHE A 277 5.67 -12.32 2.53
N LEU A 278 5.21 -11.75 3.63
CA LEU A 278 4.86 -10.33 3.74
C LEU A 278 6.02 -9.43 4.21
N SER A 279 7.22 -9.98 4.42
CA SER A 279 8.36 -9.22 4.95
C SER A 279 9.66 -9.47 4.17
N ASN A 280 10.59 -8.54 4.28
CA ASN A 280 11.96 -8.74 3.83
C ASN A 280 12.86 -9.09 5.02
N ALA A 281 13.51 -10.25 4.98
CA ALA A 281 14.33 -10.80 6.07
C ALA A 281 15.41 -9.83 6.59
N GLN A 282 15.95 -8.96 5.76
CA GLN A 282 16.97 -7.99 6.14
C GLN A 282 16.46 -6.93 7.13
N SER A 283 15.20 -6.52 7.03
CA SER A 283 14.62 -5.54 7.95
C SER A 283 14.34 -6.12 9.34
N VAL A 284 14.09 -7.43 9.42
CA VAL A 284 13.81 -8.13 10.70
C VAL A 284 15.10 -8.37 11.49
N LEU A 285 16.22 -8.64 10.84
CA LEU A 285 17.53 -8.82 11.51
C LEU A 285 17.95 -7.60 12.34
N PHE A 286 17.61 -6.39 11.90
CA PHE A 286 17.91 -5.17 12.66
C PHE A 286 17.11 -5.06 13.96
N CYS A 287 15.91 -5.62 14.05
CA CYS A 287 15.10 -5.60 15.28
C CYS A 287 15.44 -6.73 16.25
N VAL A 288 15.75 -7.94 15.76
CA VAL A 288 16.01 -9.12 16.62
C VAL A 288 17.43 -9.10 17.21
N SER A 289 18.42 -8.56 16.50
CA SER A 289 19.81 -8.50 16.98
C SER A 289 20.06 -7.38 18.00
N LYS A 290 19.20 -6.39 18.11
CA LYS A 290 19.28 -5.36 19.15
C LYS A 290 18.35 -5.66 20.32
N LYS A 291 18.81 -6.45 21.28
CA LYS A 291 18.31 -6.48 22.67
C LYS A 291 18.44 -5.13 23.40
N ARG A 292 18.68 -4.08 22.69
CA ARG A 292 18.54 -2.66 23.03
C ARG A 292 18.00 -1.96 21.79
N CYS A 293 16.70 -1.82 21.68
CA CYS A 293 16.16 -0.63 21.03
C CYS A 293 16.54 0.57 21.93
N THR A 294 17.83 0.88 22.00
CA THR A 294 18.21 2.24 22.29
C THR A 294 17.72 3.03 21.10
N ARG A 295 16.64 3.81 21.37
CA ARG A 295 16.22 5.02 20.68
C ARG A 295 17.09 5.22 19.46
N THR A 296 16.56 4.92 18.29
CA THR A 296 17.16 5.24 17.01
C THR A 296 17.93 6.52 17.21
N ARG A 297 19.24 6.44 17.06
CA ARG A 297 20.05 7.64 16.88
C ARG A 297 19.39 8.30 15.69
N GLN A 298 18.54 9.29 15.99
CA GLN A 298 18.04 10.17 14.93
C GLN A 298 19.30 10.51 14.17
N LEU A 299 19.37 10.07 12.91
CA LEU A 299 20.27 10.72 11.96
C LEU A 299 20.07 12.20 12.24
N PRO A 300 21.16 12.97 12.51
CA PRO A 300 20.99 14.38 12.73
C PRO A 300 20.11 14.85 11.59
N LYS A 301 18.89 15.30 11.92
CA LYS A 301 18.06 15.99 10.92
C LYS A 301 19.04 16.96 10.28
N PRO A 302 19.17 16.98 8.94
CA PRO A 302 19.98 18.00 8.31
C PRO A 302 19.48 19.25 8.98
N LYS A 303 20.38 19.96 9.71
CA LYS A 303 20.04 21.23 10.38
C LYS A 303 19.34 21.99 9.28
N GLN A 304 18.04 22.10 9.40
CA GLN A 304 17.25 23.03 8.62
C GLN A 304 17.95 24.31 8.93
N LYS A 305 18.76 24.79 7.97
CA LYS A 305 19.45 26.05 8.10
C LYS A 305 18.29 27.01 8.12
N ASP A 306 17.91 27.45 9.34
CA ASP A 306 16.92 28.50 9.47
C ASP A 306 17.44 29.62 8.60
N TRP A 307 16.85 29.76 7.43
CA TRP A 307 17.19 30.80 6.49
C TRP A 307 16.59 32.09 7.06
N HIS A 308 17.33 32.72 7.97
CA HIS A 308 17.09 34.09 8.33
C HIS A 308 17.68 34.93 7.20
N PRO A 309 16.86 35.65 6.45
CA PRO A 309 17.41 36.61 5.50
C PRO A 309 18.32 37.53 6.29
N PRO A 310 19.55 37.81 5.82
CA PRO A 310 20.46 38.73 6.50
C PRO A 310 19.72 40.05 6.74
N ASP A 311 19.90 40.67 7.92
CA ASP A 311 19.18 41.87 8.35
C ASP A 311 19.18 42.95 7.27
N GLY A 312 20.23 43.05 6.43
CA GLY A 312 20.29 43.89 5.27
C GLY A 312 19.28 43.62 4.17
N PHE A 313 18.74 42.36 4.06
CA PHE A 313 17.76 42.01 3.03
C PHE A 313 16.38 42.58 3.37
N ILE A 314 16.01 42.57 4.63
CA ILE A 314 14.74 43.16 5.12
C ILE A 314 14.76 44.66 4.96
N LEU A 315 15.86 45.31 5.34
CA LEU A 315 16.07 46.76 5.13
C LEU A 315 16.05 47.15 3.63
N GLY A 316 16.70 46.35 2.77
CA GLY A 316 16.68 46.55 1.33
C GLY A 316 15.27 46.39 0.72
N LEU A 317 14.48 45.44 1.19
CA LEU A 317 13.10 45.25 0.74
C LEU A 317 12.20 46.45 1.14
N TRP A 318 12.32 46.92 2.38
CA TRP A 318 11.60 48.10 2.86
C TRP A 318 11.99 49.40 2.13
N THR A 319 13.27 49.60 1.83
CA THR A 319 13.72 50.74 1.04
C THR A 319 13.20 50.69 -0.38
N LEU A 320 13.15 49.52 -0.99
CA LEU A 320 12.59 49.32 -2.35
C LEU A 320 11.08 49.59 -2.37
N ILE A 321 10.33 49.11 -1.37
CA ILE A 321 8.89 49.39 -1.22
C ILE A 321 8.65 50.89 -1.07
N LEU A 322 9.41 51.57 -0.23
CA LEU A 322 9.30 53.02 -0.05
C LEU A 322 9.62 53.79 -1.34
N LEU A 323 10.67 53.40 -2.08
CA LEU A 323 11.02 54.05 -3.37
C LEU A 323 9.93 53.85 -4.41
N VAL A 324 9.34 52.65 -4.49
CA VAL A 324 8.20 52.36 -5.39
C VAL A 324 6.98 53.17 -4.97
N PHE A 325 6.70 53.27 -3.67
CA PHE A 325 5.59 54.05 -3.13
C PHE A 325 5.75 55.54 -3.45
N PHE A 326 6.95 56.14 -3.22
CA PHE A 326 7.21 57.54 -3.56
C PHE A 326 7.20 57.79 -5.06
N LYS A 327 7.64 56.86 -5.88
CA LYS A 327 7.62 56.99 -7.34
C LYS A 327 6.21 56.87 -7.91
N THR A 328 5.34 56.05 -7.32
CA THR A 328 3.97 55.82 -7.82
C THR A 328 2.97 56.86 -7.29
N TYR A 329 3.08 57.26 -6.03
CA TYR A 329 2.13 58.17 -5.40
C TYR A 329 2.59 59.64 -5.37
N GLY A 330 3.88 59.95 -5.68
CA GLY A 330 4.43 61.28 -5.80
C GLY A 330 4.33 62.14 -4.53
N ILE A 331 5.27 63.03 -4.35
CA ILE A 331 5.37 63.96 -3.20
C ILE A 331 4.14 64.92 -3.10
N LYS A 332 3.25 64.91 -4.09
CA LYS A 332 2.11 65.84 -4.14
C LYS A 332 1.03 65.57 -3.09
N HIS A 333 0.96 64.41 -2.49
CA HIS A 333 -0.04 64.06 -1.45
C HIS A 333 0.43 64.30 -0.01
N LEU A 334 1.71 64.55 0.22
CA LEU A 334 2.22 64.79 1.59
C LEU A 334 1.82 66.15 2.16
N LYS A 335 1.38 67.11 1.34
CA LYS A 335 0.96 68.44 1.81
C LYS A 335 -0.42 68.49 2.50
N HIS A 336 -1.13 67.39 2.58
CA HIS A 336 -2.44 67.29 3.25
C HIS A 336 -2.43 66.45 4.56
N ILE A 337 -1.26 66.05 5.05
CA ILE A 337 -1.13 65.24 6.26
C ILE A 337 -0.36 65.99 7.38
N PHE A 338 0.17 67.18 7.11
CA PHE A 338 0.73 68.10 8.12
C PHE A 338 -0.02 69.41 8.12
#